data_93ec49bb27773cd05a4acdde1537a379
#
_entry.id   93ec49bb27773cd05a4acdde1537a379
#
_cell.length_a   1.000
_cell.length_b   1.000
_cell.length_c   1.000
_cell.angle_alpha   90.00
_cell.angle_beta   90.00
_cell.angle_gamma   90.00
#
_symmetry.space_group_name_H-M   'P 1'
#
loop_
_entity.id
_entity.type
_entity.pdbx_description
1 polymer ?
#
loop_
_entity_poly.entity_id
_entity_poly.type
_entity_poly.pdbx_seq_one_letter_code
_entity_poly.pdbx_strand_id
1 'polypeptide(L)'
;MTEASASTTSAAFFDLDKTIIAGSSTLAFSGPLRDRGLIGRRALLRSGYAQLLLMVAGADANFMERMRDRISALCAGWEVAEVRTVIEQALGEILHPMIYAEAAALISEHHRAGHHVIVVSASGEEMVQPIAAALGAEHCAATRMEVADGRYTGEIDFYCYGEGKAIAARELARRHGYRLEECFAYSDSITDLPLLELVGHPHAVNPDRALRRAARAQGWPVLNFVAPIPLHIRLGSRVRSLLPAPLTSMAFAVGGLALVAVLGARWFGRQAASVRSTNPS
;
A
#
# COMPACT_ATOMS: atom_id res chain seq x y z
N MET A 1 -0.05 19.64 -39.86
CA MET A 1 -0.64 18.31 -39.66
C MET A 1 -0.44 17.99 -38.20
N THR A 2 -1.49 18.18 -37.40
CA THR A 2 -1.49 17.88 -35.97
C THR A 2 -1.64 16.38 -35.86
N GLU A 3 -0.61 15.67 -35.37
CA GLU A 3 -0.75 14.26 -34.97
C GLU A 3 -1.85 14.20 -33.90
N ALA A 4 -2.98 13.62 -34.25
CA ALA A 4 -3.98 13.23 -33.28
C ALA A 4 -3.30 12.22 -32.37
N SER A 5 -3.00 12.62 -31.13
CA SER A 5 -2.61 11.70 -30.06
C SER A 5 -3.66 10.59 -30.05
N ALA A 6 -3.28 9.38 -30.42
CA ALA A 6 -4.14 8.23 -30.31
C ALA A 6 -4.59 8.17 -28.83
N SER A 7 -5.89 8.37 -28.57
CA SER A 7 -6.40 8.30 -27.22
C SER A 7 -6.17 6.88 -26.70
N THR A 8 -5.40 6.74 -25.64
CA THR A 8 -5.17 5.45 -24.98
C THR A 8 -6.53 4.88 -24.53
N THR A 9 -6.92 3.72 -25.06
CA THR A 9 -8.22 3.07 -24.76
C THR A 9 -8.11 2.07 -23.62
N SER A 10 -6.89 1.75 -23.16
CA SER A 10 -6.61 0.75 -22.15
C SER A 10 -5.80 1.31 -20.99
N ALA A 11 -6.08 0.82 -19.79
CA ALA A 11 -5.36 1.15 -18.56
C ALA A 11 -5.03 -0.10 -17.76
N ALA A 12 -3.99 -0.01 -16.93
CA ALA A 12 -3.61 -1.03 -15.96
C ALA A 12 -3.80 -0.49 -14.54
N PHE A 13 -4.78 -1.03 -13.84
CA PHE A 13 -5.10 -0.71 -12.45
C PHE A 13 -4.28 -1.59 -11.51
N PHE A 14 -3.47 -0.98 -10.67
CA PHE A 14 -2.65 -1.68 -9.70
C PHE A 14 -3.09 -1.34 -8.28
N ASP A 15 -3.38 -2.36 -7.48
CA ASP A 15 -3.35 -2.19 -6.04
C ASP A 15 -1.93 -1.87 -5.57
N LEU A 16 -1.78 -1.19 -4.44
CA LEU A 16 -0.49 -0.73 -3.92
C LEU A 16 0.13 -1.73 -2.94
N ASP A 17 -0.55 -1.95 -1.81
CA ASP A 17 -0.02 -2.69 -0.67
C ASP A 17 0.05 -4.19 -0.97
N LYS A 18 1.22 -4.83 -0.85
CA LYS A 18 1.52 -6.23 -1.19
C LYS A 18 1.36 -6.59 -2.68
N THR A 19 1.01 -5.61 -3.52
CA THR A 19 0.91 -5.76 -4.98
C THR A 19 2.07 -5.06 -5.69
N ILE A 20 2.22 -3.73 -5.54
CA ILE A 20 3.39 -2.98 -6.04
C ILE A 20 4.51 -3.01 -5.00
N ILE A 21 4.18 -2.85 -3.73
CA ILE A 21 5.13 -2.83 -2.62
C ILE A 21 4.98 -4.06 -1.71
N ALA A 22 6.11 -4.51 -1.15
CA ALA A 22 6.20 -5.73 -0.33
C ALA A 22 5.61 -5.60 1.09
N GLY A 23 4.74 -4.64 1.34
CA GLY A 23 4.17 -4.41 2.67
C GLY A 23 3.04 -3.41 2.66
N SER A 24 2.75 -2.83 3.82
CA SER A 24 1.75 -1.79 3.98
C SER A 24 2.38 -0.41 3.95
N SER A 25 1.92 0.44 3.03
CA SER A 25 2.29 1.85 2.94
C SER A 25 1.99 2.61 4.24
N THR A 26 0.82 2.42 4.81
CA THR A 26 0.42 3.04 6.09
C THR A 26 1.39 2.70 7.23
N LEU A 27 1.84 1.46 7.32
CA LEU A 27 2.84 1.08 8.33
C LEU A 27 4.21 1.66 8.05
N ALA A 28 4.63 1.65 6.81
CA ALA A 28 5.93 2.14 6.39
C ALA A 28 6.11 3.63 6.76
N PHE A 29 5.09 4.45 6.52
CA PHE A 29 5.12 5.88 6.84
C PHE A 29 4.75 6.22 8.30
N SER A 30 4.33 5.23 9.11
CA SER A 30 3.99 5.46 10.52
C SER A 30 5.16 5.99 11.37
N GLY A 31 6.40 5.61 11.03
CA GLY A 31 7.62 6.11 11.67
C GLY A 31 7.80 7.62 11.50
N PRO A 32 7.94 8.13 10.27
CA PRO A 32 8.03 9.57 9.99
C PRO A 32 6.89 10.40 10.59
N LEU A 33 5.64 9.93 10.48
CA LEU A 33 4.48 10.61 11.07
C LEU A 33 4.57 10.69 12.61
N ARG A 34 5.07 9.64 13.25
CA ARG A 34 5.35 9.66 14.70
C ARG A 34 6.46 10.62 15.06
N ASP A 35 7.56 10.64 14.30
CA ASP A 35 8.73 11.46 14.59
C ASP A 35 8.42 12.95 14.47
N ARG A 36 7.39 13.31 13.69
CA ARG A 36 6.78 14.64 13.63
C ARG A 36 5.69 14.87 14.70
N GLY A 37 5.41 13.88 15.55
CA GLY A 37 4.44 14.01 16.64
C GLY A 37 2.98 13.83 16.23
N LEU A 38 2.69 13.58 14.97
CA LEU A 38 1.32 13.33 14.47
C LEU A 38 0.73 12.05 15.07
N ILE A 39 1.54 10.98 15.20
CA ILE A 39 1.13 9.72 15.82
C ILE A 39 1.72 9.58 17.21
N GLY A 40 0.88 9.52 18.23
CA GLY A 40 1.32 9.24 19.59
C GLY A 40 1.79 7.78 19.77
N ARG A 41 2.77 7.53 20.66
CA ARG A 41 3.32 6.18 20.93
C ARG A 41 2.25 5.13 21.27
N ARG A 42 1.19 5.53 22.01
CA ARG A 42 0.09 4.64 22.39
C ARG A 42 -0.79 4.27 21.18
N ALA A 43 -0.97 5.18 20.23
CA ALA A 43 -1.72 4.95 18.99
C ALA A 43 -0.97 3.93 18.10
N LEU A 44 0.34 4.08 17.97
CA LEU A 44 1.19 3.17 17.19
C LEU A 44 1.17 1.73 17.75
N LEU A 45 1.24 1.57 19.08
CA LEU A 45 1.17 0.26 19.70
C LEU A 45 -0.20 -0.42 19.47
N ARG A 46 -1.30 0.34 19.51
CA ARG A 46 -2.65 -0.18 19.22
C ARG A 46 -2.80 -0.56 17.76
N SER A 47 -2.25 0.22 16.83
CA SER A 47 -2.27 -0.07 15.39
C SER A 47 -1.44 -1.31 15.05
N GLY A 48 -0.24 -1.46 15.62
CA GLY A 48 0.60 -2.64 15.46
C GLY A 48 -0.05 -3.92 16.00
N TYR A 49 -0.69 -3.85 17.16
CA TYR A 49 -1.44 -4.97 17.73
C TYR A 49 -2.66 -5.35 16.88
N ALA A 50 -3.41 -4.35 16.39
CA ALA A 50 -4.54 -4.59 15.50
C ALA A 50 -4.12 -5.24 14.18
N GLN A 51 -2.97 -4.85 13.62
CA GLN A 51 -2.43 -5.45 12.41
C GLN A 51 -1.92 -6.87 12.62
N LEU A 52 -1.33 -7.16 13.79
CA LEU A 52 -0.97 -8.52 14.18
C LEU A 52 -2.22 -9.42 14.27
N LEU A 53 -3.31 -8.91 14.85
CA LEU A 53 -4.58 -9.62 14.90
C LEU A 53 -5.17 -9.88 13.50
N LEU A 54 -5.06 -8.94 12.57
CA LEU A 54 -5.47 -9.11 11.17
C LEU A 54 -4.70 -10.23 10.46
N MET A 55 -3.39 -10.31 10.70
CA MET A 55 -2.55 -11.38 10.13
C MET A 55 -2.92 -12.77 10.68
N VAL A 56 -3.36 -12.84 11.94
CA VAL A 56 -3.60 -14.11 12.64
C VAL A 56 -5.06 -14.58 12.49
N ALA A 57 -6.03 -13.68 12.51
CA ALA A 57 -7.45 -14.03 12.65
C ALA A 57 -8.25 -14.05 11.33
N GLY A 58 -7.68 -13.52 10.23
CA GLY A 58 -8.47 -13.25 9.03
C GLY A 58 -9.44 -12.07 9.25
N ALA A 59 -9.49 -11.13 8.33
CA ALA A 59 -10.30 -9.93 8.50
C ALA A 59 -11.79 -10.23 8.26
N ASP A 60 -12.60 -10.12 9.30
CA ASP A 60 -14.05 -9.95 9.17
C ASP A 60 -14.36 -8.53 8.67
N ALA A 61 -15.34 -8.36 7.76
CA ALA A 61 -15.74 -7.06 7.20
C ALA A 61 -16.05 -6.02 8.29
N ASN A 62 -16.75 -6.41 9.34
CA ASN A 62 -17.06 -5.56 10.50
C ASN A 62 -15.82 -5.11 11.28
N PHE A 63 -14.73 -5.90 11.27
CA PHE A 63 -13.47 -5.52 11.88
C PHE A 63 -12.75 -4.46 11.04
N MET A 64 -12.77 -4.61 9.72
CA MET A 64 -12.18 -3.64 8.79
C MET A 64 -12.87 -2.27 8.87
N GLU A 65 -14.20 -2.24 8.96
CA GLU A 65 -14.95 -0.99 9.15
C GLU A 65 -14.58 -0.30 10.47
N ARG A 66 -14.56 -1.03 11.58
CA ARG A 66 -14.14 -0.45 12.87
C ARG A 66 -12.70 0.04 12.86
N MET A 67 -11.82 -0.63 12.13
CA MET A 67 -10.42 -0.22 11.98
C MET A 67 -10.31 1.07 11.17
N ARG A 68 -11.05 1.16 10.05
CA ARG A 68 -11.18 2.36 9.24
C ARG A 68 -11.58 3.56 10.10
N ASP A 69 -12.68 3.44 10.84
CA ASP A 69 -13.23 4.52 11.68
C ASP A 69 -12.25 4.95 12.79
N ARG A 70 -11.46 4.02 13.33
CA ARG A 70 -10.43 4.34 14.33
C ARG A 70 -9.23 5.06 13.72
N ILE A 71 -8.82 4.68 12.52
CA ILE A 71 -7.69 5.32 11.83
C ILE A 71 -8.09 6.73 11.40
N SER A 72 -9.29 6.91 10.84
CA SER A 72 -9.76 8.23 10.44
C SER A 72 -9.90 9.16 11.64
N ALA A 73 -10.50 8.71 12.74
CA ALA A 73 -10.58 9.47 13.98
C ALA A 73 -9.21 9.85 14.58
N LEU A 74 -8.17 9.04 14.38
CA LEU A 74 -6.79 9.38 14.82
C LEU A 74 -6.20 10.54 14.03
N CYS A 75 -6.60 10.71 12.78
CA CYS A 75 -6.11 11.79 11.92
C CYS A 75 -6.85 13.11 12.15
N ALA A 76 -7.95 13.12 12.93
CA ALA A 76 -8.71 14.34 13.19
C ALA A 76 -7.83 15.47 13.73
N GLY A 77 -7.93 16.64 13.12
CA GLY A 77 -7.16 17.85 13.47
C GLY A 77 -5.75 17.92 12.86
N TRP A 78 -5.22 16.87 12.20
CA TRP A 78 -3.94 16.98 11.51
C TRP A 78 -4.02 17.93 10.32
N GLU A 79 -2.99 18.72 10.11
CA GLU A 79 -2.87 19.56 8.92
C GLU A 79 -2.51 18.70 7.69
N VAL A 80 -3.34 18.79 6.65
CA VAL A 80 -3.12 18.05 5.41
C VAL A 80 -1.75 18.37 4.78
N ALA A 81 -1.36 19.65 4.79
CA ALA A 81 -0.07 20.10 4.27
C ALA A 81 1.11 19.51 5.05
N GLU A 82 1.00 19.36 6.38
CA GLU A 82 2.02 18.74 7.20
C GLU A 82 2.17 17.24 6.88
N VAL A 83 1.04 16.53 6.80
CA VAL A 83 1.04 15.10 6.41
C VAL A 83 1.71 14.90 5.05
N ARG A 84 1.32 15.70 4.05
CA ARG A 84 1.92 15.66 2.70
C ARG A 84 3.42 15.90 2.74
N THR A 85 3.87 16.92 3.46
CA THR A 85 5.31 17.23 3.62
C THR A 85 6.08 16.07 4.24
N VAL A 86 5.55 15.42 5.28
CA VAL A 86 6.19 14.28 5.93
C VAL A 86 6.33 13.10 4.96
N ILE A 87 5.27 12.80 4.21
CA ILE A 87 5.28 11.70 3.24
C ILE A 87 6.30 11.98 2.12
N GLU A 88 6.29 13.18 1.53
CA GLU A 88 7.21 13.55 0.47
C GLU A 88 8.69 13.48 0.90
N GLN A 89 9.01 13.94 2.12
CA GLN A 89 10.36 13.89 2.67
C GLN A 89 10.86 12.46 2.90
N ALA A 90 9.97 11.56 3.31
CA ALA A 90 10.33 10.18 3.62
C ALA A 90 10.20 9.22 2.40
N LEU A 91 9.60 9.69 1.31
CA LEU A 91 9.20 8.85 0.18
C LEU A 91 10.36 8.03 -0.39
N GLY A 92 11.48 8.66 -0.70
CA GLY A 92 12.62 8.01 -1.37
C GLY A 92 13.25 6.91 -0.53
N GLU A 93 13.41 7.15 0.78
CA GLU A 93 14.03 6.18 1.68
C GLU A 93 13.12 4.98 1.98
N ILE A 94 11.81 5.23 2.06
CA ILE A 94 10.82 4.22 2.44
C ILE A 94 10.37 3.41 1.23
N LEU A 95 10.02 4.08 0.14
CA LEU A 95 9.38 3.43 -1.00
C LEU A 95 10.34 2.50 -1.76
N HIS A 96 11.56 2.97 -2.06
CA HIS A 96 12.50 2.23 -2.89
C HIS A 96 12.76 0.78 -2.45
N PRO A 97 13.09 0.50 -1.18
CA PRO A 97 13.39 -0.86 -0.75
C PRO A 97 12.14 -1.76 -0.70
N MET A 98 10.96 -1.19 -0.86
CA MET A 98 9.69 -1.95 -0.77
C MET A 98 9.12 -2.34 -2.12
N ILE A 99 9.48 -1.67 -3.23
CA ILE A 99 8.90 -1.97 -4.55
C ILE A 99 9.37 -3.35 -5.02
N TYR A 100 8.44 -4.18 -5.46
CA TYR A 100 8.76 -5.41 -6.17
C TYR A 100 9.37 -5.11 -7.54
N ALA A 101 10.49 -5.75 -7.87
CA ALA A 101 11.14 -5.61 -9.18
C ALA A 101 10.21 -6.03 -10.31
N GLU A 102 9.43 -7.08 -10.07
CA GLU A 102 8.44 -7.61 -11.00
C GLU A 102 7.31 -6.60 -11.25
N ALA A 103 6.84 -5.89 -10.21
CA ALA A 103 5.83 -4.84 -10.36
C ALA A 103 6.38 -3.67 -11.19
N ALA A 104 7.60 -3.21 -10.92
CA ALA A 104 8.23 -2.14 -11.69
C ALA A 104 8.45 -2.52 -13.17
N ALA A 105 8.83 -3.78 -13.44
CA ALA A 105 8.96 -4.29 -14.79
C ALA A 105 7.61 -4.29 -15.52
N LEU A 106 6.55 -4.77 -14.85
CA LEU A 106 5.20 -4.84 -15.40
C LEU A 106 4.61 -3.44 -15.68
N ILE A 107 4.81 -2.47 -14.78
CA ILE A 107 4.46 -1.05 -15.00
C ILE A 107 5.17 -0.53 -16.25
N SER A 108 6.48 -0.82 -16.40
CA SER A 108 7.25 -0.41 -17.58
C SER A 108 6.77 -1.10 -18.86
N GLU A 109 6.24 -2.31 -18.78
CA GLU A 109 5.64 -3.03 -19.91
C GLU A 109 4.33 -2.37 -20.35
N HIS A 110 3.47 -1.99 -19.41
CA HIS A 110 2.25 -1.26 -19.73
C HIS A 110 2.54 0.08 -20.38
N HIS A 111 3.49 0.87 -19.87
CA HIS A 111 3.89 2.13 -20.51
C HIS A 111 4.42 1.90 -21.93
N ARG A 112 5.23 0.86 -22.18
CA ARG A 112 5.72 0.53 -23.52
C ARG A 112 4.61 0.09 -24.47
N ALA A 113 3.56 -0.52 -23.94
CA ALA A 113 2.36 -0.90 -24.69
C ALA A 113 1.41 0.29 -24.94
N GLY A 114 1.70 1.46 -24.37
CA GLY A 114 0.86 2.66 -24.48
C GLY A 114 -0.35 2.65 -23.55
N HIS A 115 -0.37 1.78 -22.53
CA HIS A 115 -1.43 1.76 -21.52
C HIS A 115 -1.14 2.79 -20.43
N HIS A 116 -2.18 3.46 -19.93
CA HIS A 116 -2.06 4.27 -18.73
C HIS A 116 -1.94 3.36 -17.49
N VAL A 117 -1.04 3.71 -16.59
CA VAL A 117 -0.90 3.03 -15.30
C VAL A 117 -1.65 3.81 -14.24
N ILE A 118 -2.45 3.12 -13.44
CA ILE A 118 -3.30 3.71 -12.41
C ILE A 118 -3.08 2.98 -11.10
N VAL A 119 -2.72 3.70 -10.04
CA VAL A 119 -2.61 3.13 -8.69
C VAL A 119 -3.95 3.27 -7.99
N VAL A 120 -4.51 2.17 -7.47
CA VAL A 120 -5.80 2.14 -6.76
C VAL A 120 -5.59 1.55 -5.37
N SER A 121 -5.71 2.35 -4.31
CA SER A 121 -5.34 1.93 -2.96
C SER A 121 -6.33 2.36 -1.89
N ALA A 122 -6.51 1.52 -0.87
CA ALA A 122 -7.27 1.87 0.32
C ALA A 122 -6.53 2.84 1.26
N SER A 123 -5.25 3.07 1.05
CA SER A 123 -4.45 4.06 1.79
C SER A 123 -4.88 5.50 1.47
N GLY A 124 -4.52 6.44 2.35
CA GLY A 124 -4.89 7.86 2.19
C GLY A 124 -4.27 8.52 0.97
N GLU A 125 -5.00 9.43 0.35
CA GLU A 125 -4.64 10.11 -0.89
C GLU A 125 -3.30 10.83 -0.80
N GLU A 126 -2.99 11.48 0.33
CA GLU A 126 -1.73 12.20 0.54
C GLU A 126 -0.50 11.28 0.53
N MET A 127 -0.71 10.00 0.77
CA MET A 127 0.33 8.97 0.69
C MET A 127 0.38 8.37 -0.72
N VAL A 128 -0.77 8.07 -1.30
CA VAL A 128 -0.85 7.35 -2.59
C VAL A 128 -0.43 8.24 -3.76
N GLN A 129 -0.81 9.52 -3.76
CA GLN A 129 -0.46 10.45 -4.84
C GLN A 129 1.06 10.56 -5.09
N PRO A 130 1.91 10.87 -4.08
CA PRO A 130 3.35 10.94 -4.30
C PRO A 130 3.98 9.58 -4.66
N ILE A 131 3.44 8.48 -4.15
CA ILE A 131 3.88 7.12 -4.54
C ILE A 131 3.55 6.86 -6.00
N ALA A 132 2.33 7.11 -6.44
CA ALA A 132 1.88 6.94 -7.81
C ALA A 132 2.73 7.79 -8.78
N ALA A 133 2.99 9.05 -8.43
CA ALA A 133 3.86 9.94 -9.19
C ALA A 133 5.30 9.38 -9.31
N ALA A 134 5.86 8.87 -8.22
CA ALA A 134 7.19 8.26 -8.22
C ALA A 134 7.27 6.97 -9.07
N LEU A 135 6.16 6.24 -9.20
CA LEU A 135 6.03 5.06 -10.05
C LEU A 135 5.77 5.42 -11.54
N GLY A 136 5.53 6.70 -11.84
CA GLY A 136 5.20 7.17 -13.19
C GLY A 136 3.75 6.89 -13.59
N ALA A 137 2.86 6.61 -12.63
CA ALA A 137 1.44 6.40 -12.90
C ALA A 137 0.78 7.70 -13.37
N GLU A 138 -0.07 7.61 -14.40
CA GLU A 138 -0.81 8.74 -14.97
C GLU A 138 -1.91 9.23 -14.04
N HIS A 139 -2.50 8.29 -13.27
CA HIS A 139 -3.58 8.58 -12.32
C HIS A 139 -3.45 7.74 -11.06
N CYS A 140 -4.15 8.16 -10.02
CA CYS A 140 -4.39 7.32 -8.86
C CYS A 140 -5.81 7.51 -8.32
N ALA A 141 -6.29 6.49 -7.59
CA ALA A 141 -7.48 6.56 -6.78
C ALA A 141 -7.14 6.04 -5.38
N ALA A 142 -7.52 6.79 -4.36
CA ALA A 142 -7.16 6.49 -2.98
C ALA A 142 -8.29 6.88 -2.02
N THR A 143 -8.19 6.47 -0.78
CA THR A 143 -9.12 6.90 0.26
C THR A 143 -8.93 8.39 0.52
N ARG A 144 -10.01 9.14 0.47
CA ARG A 144 -10.05 10.58 0.68
C ARG A 144 -10.73 10.88 2.00
N MET A 145 -10.00 11.56 2.88
CA MET A 145 -10.51 12.08 4.14
C MET A 145 -11.26 13.39 3.91
N GLU A 146 -12.28 13.65 4.71
CA GLU A 146 -12.92 14.95 4.72
C GLU A 146 -11.99 16.01 5.33
N VAL A 147 -11.93 17.18 4.68
CA VAL A 147 -11.06 18.29 5.06
C VAL A 147 -11.89 19.54 5.31
N ALA A 148 -11.72 20.16 6.48
CA ALA A 148 -12.24 21.48 6.81
C ALA A 148 -11.09 22.37 7.30
N ASP A 149 -11.01 23.59 6.79
CA ASP A 149 -9.97 24.58 7.13
C ASP A 149 -8.53 24.03 7.06
N GLY A 150 -8.26 23.18 6.06
CA GLY A 150 -6.95 22.57 5.83
C GLY A 150 -6.58 21.44 6.79
N ARG A 151 -7.52 20.98 7.61
CA ARG A 151 -7.36 19.89 8.57
C ARG A 151 -8.34 18.77 8.33
N TYR A 152 -7.93 17.53 8.61
CA TYR A 152 -8.85 16.41 8.59
C TYR A 152 -9.90 16.55 9.68
N THR A 153 -11.17 16.30 9.34
CA THR A 153 -12.28 16.25 10.31
C THR A 153 -12.29 14.95 11.12
N GLY A 154 -11.67 13.89 10.58
CA GLY A 154 -11.75 12.54 11.12
C GLY A 154 -12.77 11.67 10.39
N GLU A 155 -13.50 12.23 9.44
CA GLU A 155 -14.45 11.51 8.59
C GLU A 155 -13.83 11.17 7.24
N ILE A 156 -14.42 10.20 6.54
CA ILE A 156 -14.00 9.75 5.22
C ILE A 156 -15.01 10.22 4.18
N ASP A 157 -14.55 11.02 3.22
CA ASP A 157 -15.36 11.48 2.08
C ASP A 157 -15.51 10.36 1.02
N PHE A 158 -14.42 9.63 0.73
CA PHE A 158 -14.45 8.50 -0.18
C PHE A 158 -13.55 7.37 0.32
N TYR A 159 -14.10 6.16 0.46
CA TYR A 159 -13.35 4.98 0.90
C TYR A 159 -13.00 4.07 -0.31
N CYS A 160 -11.74 4.11 -0.73
CA CYS A 160 -11.23 3.34 -1.88
C CYS A 160 -10.87 1.90 -1.49
N TYR A 161 -11.86 1.13 -1.02
CA TYR A 161 -11.71 -0.25 -0.56
C TYR A 161 -12.86 -1.11 -1.12
N GLY A 162 -12.55 -2.34 -1.52
CA GLY A 162 -13.55 -3.26 -2.04
C GLY A 162 -14.29 -2.68 -3.25
N GLU A 163 -15.62 -2.57 -3.16
CA GLU A 163 -16.45 -1.94 -4.20
C GLU A 163 -16.02 -0.48 -4.51
N GLY A 164 -15.49 0.26 -3.52
CA GLY A 164 -14.98 1.61 -3.73
C GLY A 164 -13.88 1.67 -4.79
N LYS A 165 -13.01 0.65 -4.88
CA LYS A 165 -12.00 0.57 -5.95
C LYS A 165 -12.64 0.37 -7.32
N ALA A 166 -13.67 -0.46 -7.43
CA ALA A 166 -14.40 -0.66 -8.68
C ALA A 166 -15.15 0.61 -9.11
N ILE A 167 -15.75 1.34 -8.16
CA ILE A 167 -16.38 2.64 -8.43
C ILE A 167 -15.36 3.63 -8.97
N ALA A 168 -14.20 3.76 -8.33
CA ALA A 168 -13.13 4.63 -8.79
C ALA A 168 -12.62 4.27 -10.20
N ALA A 169 -12.44 2.96 -10.47
CA ALA A 169 -12.01 2.47 -11.78
C ALA A 169 -13.04 2.79 -12.89
N ARG A 170 -14.34 2.60 -12.62
CA ARG A 170 -15.42 2.99 -13.56
C ARG A 170 -15.43 4.48 -13.85
N GLU A 171 -15.25 5.31 -12.81
CA GLU A 171 -15.22 6.78 -12.97
C GLU A 171 -14.00 7.23 -13.78
N LEU A 172 -12.82 6.67 -13.52
CA LEU A 172 -11.61 6.94 -14.29
C LEU A 172 -11.77 6.47 -15.74
N ALA A 173 -12.35 5.29 -15.97
CA ALA A 173 -12.62 4.78 -17.31
C ALA A 173 -13.57 5.70 -18.08
N ARG A 174 -14.67 6.13 -17.44
CA ARG A 174 -15.61 7.09 -18.05
C ARG A 174 -14.95 8.44 -18.38
N ARG A 175 -14.11 8.95 -17.47
CA ARG A 175 -13.45 10.27 -17.61
C ARG A 175 -12.39 10.28 -18.70
N HIS A 176 -11.64 9.19 -18.84
CA HIS A 176 -10.49 9.10 -19.76
C HIS A 176 -10.77 8.24 -21.00
N GLY A 177 -11.97 7.68 -21.13
CA GLY A 177 -12.37 6.88 -22.29
C GLY A 177 -11.77 5.49 -22.33
N TYR A 178 -11.39 4.90 -21.18
CA TYR A 178 -10.88 3.52 -21.15
C TYR A 178 -12.00 2.51 -21.39
N ARG A 179 -11.70 1.51 -22.18
CA ARG A 179 -12.57 0.36 -22.39
C ARG A 179 -12.20 -0.72 -21.38
N LEU A 180 -13.05 -0.91 -20.36
CA LEU A 180 -12.77 -1.78 -19.22
C LEU A 180 -12.48 -3.23 -19.65
N GLU A 181 -13.09 -3.70 -20.71
CA GLU A 181 -12.82 -5.01 -21.31
C GLU A 181 -11.41 -5.15 -21.90
N GLU A 182 -10.72 -4.04 -22.16
CA GLU A 182 -9.32 -3.99 -22.62
C GLU A 182 -8.37 -3.63 -21.48
N CYS A 183 -8.89 -3.34 -20.30
CA CYS A 183 -8.09 -2.94 -19.14
C CYS A 183 -7.57 -4.14 -18.34
N PHE A 184 -6.52 -3.88 -17.59
CA PHE A 184 -5.85 -4.83 -16.69
C PHE A 184 -6.09 -4.43 -15.24
N ALA A 185 -6.13 -5.40 -14.33
CA ALA A 185 -6.11 -5.14 -12.89
C ALA A 185 -5.23 -6.15 -12.16
N TYR A 186 -4.54 -5.68 -11.13
CA TYR A 186 -3.56 -6.42 -10.35
C TYR A 186 -3.83 -6.21 -8.86
N SER A 187 -4.05 -7.31 -8.10
CA SER A 187 -4.28 -7.24 -6.65
C SER A 187 -3.88 -8.52 -5.93
N ASP A 188 -3.58 -8.42 -4.62
CA ASP A 188 -3.26 -9.53 -3.71
C ASP A 188 -4.46 -10.02 -2.89
N SER A 189 -5.55 -9.27 -2.83
CA SER A 189 -6.63 -9.47 -1.86
C SER A 189 -7.98 -9.79 -2.50
N ILE A 190 -8.73 -10.71 -1.85
CA ILE A 190 -10.12 -11.02 -2.22
C ILE A 190 -11.05 -9.81 -2.11
N THR A 191 -10.70 -8.82 -1.29
CA THR A 191 -11.49 -7.60 -1.16
C THR A 191 -11.57 -6.78 -2.45
N ASP A 192 -10.60 -6.98 -3.35
CA ASP A 192 -10.53 -6.32 -4.64
C ASP A 192 -11.22 -7.14 -5.77
N LEU A 193 -11.96 -8.18 -5.39
CA LEU A 193 -12.73 -8.97 -6.35
C LEU A 193 -13.60 -8.11 -7.27
N PRO A 194 -14.34 -7.08 -6.77
CA PRO A 194 -15.15 -6.22 -7.63
C PRO A 194 -14.34 -5.46 -8.69
N LEU A 195 -13.09 -5.05 -8.39
CA LEU A 195 -12.19 -4.43 -9.35
C LEU A 195 -11.67 -5.44 -10.38
N LEU A 196 -11.30 -6.63 -9.94
CA LEU A 196 -10.77 -7.69 -10.80
C LEU A 196 -11.85 -8.22 -11.76
N GLU A 197 -13.10 -8.36 -11.32
CA GLU A 197 -14.23 -8.76 -12.17
C GLU A 197 -14.69 -7.66 -13.15
N LEU A 198 -14.28 -6.41 -12.91
CA LEU A 198 -14.67 -5.27 -13.74
C LEU A 198 -13.89 -5.20 -15.06
N VAL A 199 -12.68 -5.76 -15.12
CA VAL A 199 -11.75 -5.61 -16.24
C VAL A 199 -11.64 -6.89 -17.06
N GLY A 200 -11.21 -6.74 -18.34
CA GLY A 200 -11.02 -7.89 -19.22
C GLY A 200 -9.79 -8.73 -18.90
N HIS A 201 -8.78 -8.15 -18.23
CA HIS A 201 -7.51 -8.83 -17.94
C HIS A 201 -7.15 -8.78 -16.44
N PRO A 202 -7.87 -9.50 -15.57
CA PRO A 202 -7.57 -9.57 -14.14
C PRO A 202 -6.37 -10.47 -13.84
N HIS A 203 -5.54 -10.07 -12.89
CA HIS A 203 -4.37 -10.81 -12.44
C HIS A 203 -4.29 -10.82 -10.90
N ALA A 204 -4.10 -11.99 -10.32
CA ALA A 204 -3.89 -12.14 -8.88
C ALA A 204 -2.40 -12.15 -8.58
N VAL A 205 -1.90 -11.15 -7.82
CA VAL A 205 -0.49 -10.99 -7.43
C VAL A 205 -0.31 -11.42 -5.99
N ASN A 206 0.58 -12.40 -5.72
CA ASN A 206 0.81 -12.91 -4.36
C ASN A 206 -0.50 -13.15 -3.57
N PRO A 207 -1.57 -13.71 -4.18
CA PRO A 207 -2.92 -13.64 -3.68
C PRO A 207 -3.09 -14.29 -2.32
N ASP A 208 -3.95 -13.69 -1.50
CA ASP A 208 -4.46 -14.31 -0.30
C ASP A 208 -5.18 -15.64 -0.62
N ARG A 209 -5.52 -16.40 0.43
CA ARG A 209 -6.09 -17.75 0.24
C ARG A 209 -7.45 -17.72 -0.47
N ALA A 210 -8.24 -16.67 -0.26
CA ALA A 210 -9.57 -16.54 -0.84
C ALA A 210 -9.48 -16.10 -2.30
N LEU A 211 -8.65 -15.07 -2.62
CA LEU A 211 -8.40 -14.63 -3.98
C LEU A 211 -7.74 -15.73 -4.82
N ARG A 212 -6.81 -16.51 -4.26
CA ARG A 212 -6.20 -17.64 -4.96
C ARG A 212 -7.22 -18.70 -5.37
N ARG A 213 -8.25 -18.94 -4.55
CA ARG A 213 -9.36 -19.84 -4.90
C ARG A 213 -10.23 -19.25 -6.01
N ALA A 214 -10.59 -17.97 -5.92
CA ALA A 214 -11.36 -17.26 -6.93
C ALA A 214 -10.63 -17.23 -8.28
N ALA A 215 -9.35 -16.86 -8.29
CA ALA A 215 -8.52 -16.82 -9.49
C ALA A 215 -8.45 -18.18 -10.19
N ARG A 216 -8.29 -19.28 -9.43
CA ARG A 216 -8.31 -20.64 -9.99
C ARG A 216 -9.66 -21.01 -10.59
N ALA A 217 -10.75 -20.64 -9.92
CA ALA A 217 -12.11 -20.92 -10.40
C ALA A 217 -12.45 -20.16 -11.70
N GLN A 218 -11.93 -18.93 -11.82
CA GLN A 218 -12.13 -18.04 -12.97
C GLN A 218 -11.06 -18.21 -14.07
N GLY A 219 -10.03 -19.02 -13.84
CA GLY A 219 -8.92 -19.18 -14.79
C GLY A 219 -8.00 -17.95 -14.88
N TRP A 220 -7.98 -17.08 -13.88
CA TRP A 220 -7.15 -15.87 -13.88
C TRP A 220 -5.68 -16.20 -13.65
N PRO A 221 -4.75 -15.49 -14.32
CA PRO A 221 -3.32 -15.60 -14.05
C PRO A 221 -2.98 -15.29 -12.59
N VAL A 222 -2.07 -16.12 -12.03
CA VAL A 222 -1.50 -15.88 -10.68
C VAL A 222 -0.03 -15.56 -10.84
N LEU A 223 0.35 -14.35 -10.43
CA LEU A 223 1.73 -13.85 -10.45
C LEU A 223 2.34 -13.98 -9.06
N ASN A 224 3.62 -14.36 -9.00
CA ASN A 224 4.36 -14.42 -7.74
C ASN A 224 5.53 -13.44 -7.81
N PHE A 225 5.46 -12.37 -7.02
CA PHE A 225 6.51 -11.38 -6.87
C PHE A 225 7.31 -11.70 -5.61
N VAL A 226 8.63 -11.75 -5.70
CA VAL A 226 9.49 -12.22 -4.61
C VAL A 226 10.63 -11.26 -4.28
N ALA A 227 10.98 -10.35 -5.19
CA ALA A 227 12.16 -9.52 -5.05
C ALA A 227 11.82 -8.04 -4.87
N PRO A 228 11.93 -7.47 -3.66
CA PRO A 228 12.08 -6.03 -3.52
C PRO A 228 13.32 -5.57 -4.30
N ILE A 229 13.24 -4.44 -4.99
CA ILE A 229 14.33 -3.97 -5.87
C ILE A 229 15.61 -3.75 -5.07
N PRO A 230 16.75 -4.40 -5.40
CA PRO A 230 18.05 -3.88 -4.98
C PRO A 230 18.33 -2.59 -5.76
N LEU A 231 18.92 -1.60 -5.11
CA LEU A 231 19.13 -0.19 -5.47
C LEU A 231 19.71 0.14 -6.86
N HIS A 232 19.89 -0.81 -7.77
CA HIS A 232 20.65 -0.65 -9.02
C HIS A 232 19.84 -0.75 -10.32
N ILE A 233 18.54 -1.01 -10.27
CA ILE A 233 17.73 -1.06 -11.50
C ILE A 233 17.26 0.36 -11.81
N ARG A 234 17.72 0.90 -12.94
CA ARG A 234 17.38 2.22 -13.46
C ARG A 234 15.89 2.28 -13.74
N LEU A 235 15.12 2.91 -12.85
CA LEU A 235 13.84 3.49 -13.21
C LEU A 235 14.09 4.52 -14.32
N GLY A 236 13.25 4.53 -15.36
CA GLY A 236 13.43 5.33 -16.55
C GLY A 236 13.67 6.81 -16.25
N SER A 237 14.27 7.53 -17.20
CA SER A 237 14.82 8.88 -17.05
C SER A 237 13.89 9.94 -16.45
N ARG A 238 12.57 9.73 -16.44
CA ARG A 238 11.58 10.63 -15.84
C ARG A 238 11.55 10.61 -14.31
N VAL A 239 11.91 9.50 -13.68
CA VAL A 239 11.95 9.37 -12.20
C VAL A 239 13.24 9.95 -11.63
N ARG A 240 14.30 10.07 -12.45
CA ARG A 240 15.60 10.55 -12.00
C ARG A 240 15.65 12.04 -11.68
N SER A 241 14.71 12.84 -12.18
CA SER A 241 14.67 14.31 -11.96
C SER A 241 13.94 14.73 -10.68
N LEU A 242 13.24 13.80 -10.00
CA LEU A 242 12.46 14.08 -8.79
C LEU A 242 13.16 13.63 -7.49
N LEU A 243 14.30 12.94 -7.58
CA LEU A 243 15.04 12.50 -6.41
C LEU A 243 16.18 13.46 -6.08
N PRO A 244 16.29 14.01 -4.87
CA PRO A 244 17.46 14.79 -4.44
C PRO A 244 18.71 13.92 -4.48
N ALA A 245 19.85 14.51 -4.86
CA ALA A 245 21.14 13.84 -4.95
C ALA A 245 21.49 13.15 -3.63
N PRO A 246 22.09 11.93 -3.65
CA PRO A 246 22.45 11.25 -2.43
C PRO A 246 23.55 12.00 -1.70
N LEU A 247 23.27 12.43 -0.46
CA LEU A 247 24.30 12.81 0.50
C LEU A 247 25.10 11.54 0.84
N THR A 248 26.33 11.53 0.42
CA THR A 248 27.32 10.48 0.68
C THR A 248 27.57 10.31 2.17
N SER A 249 27.61 9.05 2.59
CA SER A 249 28.24 8.49 3.79
C SER A 249 27.47 8.58 5.11
N MET A 250 26.87 7.45 5.51
CA MET A 250 27.31 6.79 6.75
C MET A 250 26.74 5.36 6.80
N ALA A 251 27.65 4.41 6.93
CA ALA A 251 27.37 3.01 7.18
C ALA A 251 26.64 2.86 8.53
N PHE A 252 25.46 2.25 8.53
CA PHE A 252 24.88 1.69 9.75
C PHE A 252 24.70 0.19 9.59
N ALA A 253 25.36 -0.50 10.50
CA ALA A 253 25.48 -1.92 10.60
C ALA A 253 24.15 -2.62 10.88
N VAL A 254 24.02 -3.80 10.31
CA VAL A 254 23.07 -4.85 10.63
C VAL A 254 23.05 -5.11 12.13
N GLY A 255 21.98 -4.72 12.85
CA GLY A 255 21.89 -4.88 14.32
C GLY A 255 20.49 -5.00 14.88
N GLY A 256 19.42 -4.94 14.07
CA GLY A 256 18.03 -4.79 14.55
C GLY A 256 17.23 -6.07 14.81
N LEU A 257 17.60 -7.21 14.28
CA LEU A 257 16.78 -8.44 14.32
C LEU A 257 17.11 -9.41 15.48
N ALA A 258 18.23 -9.23 16.17
CA ALA A 258 18.62 -10.10 17.28
C ALA A 258 18.01 -9.72 18.64
N LEU A 259 17.52 -8.49 18.81
CA LEU A 259 17.07 -7.98 20.12
C LEU A 259 15.64 -8.43 20.49
N VAL A 260 14.78 -8.68 19.51
CA VAL A 260 13.38 -9.09 19.78
C VAL A 260 13.29 -10.58 20.15
N ALA A 261 14.16 -11.42 19.60
CA ALA A 261 14.20 -12.85 19.92
C ALA A 261 14.75 -13.14 21.34
N VAL A 262 15.69 -12.31 21.82
CA VAL A 262 16.32 -12.49 23.15
C VAL A 262 15.41 -12.00 24.27
N LEU A 263 14.59 -10.98 24.06
CA LEU A 263 13.64 -10.49 25.07
C LEU A 263 12.42 -11.38 25.22
N GLY A 264 11.95 -12.04 24.15
CA GLY A 264 10.87 -13.02 24.17
C GLY A 264 11.25 -14.29 24.92
N ALA A 265 12.47 -14.81 24.69
CA ALA A 265 12.95 -16.03 25.35
C ALA A 265 13.17 -15.86 26.86
N ARG A 266 13.58 -14.65 27.32
CA ARG A 266 13.75 -14.35 28.76
C ARG A 266 12.43 -14.17 29.50
N TRP A 267 11.37 -13.74 28.82
CA TRP A 267 10.05 -13.59 29.44
C TRP A 267 9.34 -14.95 29.62
N PHE A 268 9.43 -15.84 28.62
CA PHE A 268 8.89 -17.21 28.71
C PHE A 268 9.64 -18.10 29.72
N GLY A 269 10.96 -17.94 29.86
CA GLY A 269 11.76 -18.71 30.83
C GLY A 269 11.47 -18.36 32.28
N ARG A 270 11.00 -17.15 32.59
CA ARG A 270 10.62 -16.75 33.97
C ARG A 270 9.25 -17.23 34.42
N GLN A 271 8.32 -17.44 33.52
CA GLN A 271 7.00 -18.01 33.86
C GLN A 271 7.05 -19.52 34.10
N ALA A 272 7.92 -20.25 33.42
CA ALA A 272 8.07 -21.70 33.63
C ALA A 272 8.74 -22.08 34.97
N ALA A 273 9.51 -21.14 35.56
CA ALA A 273 10.16 -21.36 36.87
C ALA A 273 9.24 -21.12 38.07
N SER A 274 8.16 -20.31 37.92
CA SER A 274 7.24 -20.02 39.04
C SER A 274 6.16 -21.07 39.27
N VAL A 275 5.96 -21.99 38.31
CA VAL A 275 4.93 -23.06 38.45
C VAL A 275 5.46 -24.32 39.13
N ARG A 276 6.76 -24.45 39.39
CA ARG A 276 7.36 -25.64 40.03
C ARG A 276 7.57 -25.55 41.52
N SER A 277 7.17 -24.49 42.22
CA SER A 277 7.42 -24.32 43.65
C SER A 277 6.18 -24.38 44.56
N THR A 278 5.06 -24.87 44.09
CA THR A 278 3.87 -25.10 44.94
C THR A 278 3.37 -26.53 44.78
N ASN A 279 4.05 -27.46 45.46
CA ASN A 279 3.44 -28.69 45.92
C ASN A 279 4.16 -29.14 47.20
N PRO A 280 3.61 -28.95 48.41
CA PRO A 280 4.02 -29.65 49.61
C PRO A 280 3.12 -30.89 49.84
N SER A 281 3.78 -31.99 50.00
CA SER A 281 3.38 -33.27 50.69
C SER A 281 1.95 -33.39 51.16
#